data_add780b406ce8743774226a0886f094a
#
_entry.id   add780b406ce8743774226a0886f094a
#
_cell.length_a   1.000
_cell.length_b   1.000
_cell.length_c   1.000
_cell.angle_alpha   90.00
_cell.angle_beta   90.00
_cell.angle_gamma   90.00
#
_symmetry.space_group_name_H-M   'P 1'
#
loop_
_entity.id
_entity.type
_entity.pdbx_description
1 polymer ?
#
loop_
_entity_poly.entity_id
_entity_poly.type
_entity_poly.pdbx_seq_one_letter_code
_entity_poly.pdbx_strand_id
1 'polypeptide(L)'
;MIEVTRTQLLPGVHLTAVQTQKFKSSVLGMQFLLPLAREQAALHALLPMVLRRGTAEHPDMESLSAVLDELYGGSLEPTVRKKGETQCVGFVGSFLDDAYTLDGSAVLEPSAALLGELVLRPYTRDGAFCPDYT
;
A
#
# COMPACT_ATOMS: atom_id res chain seq x y z
N MET A 1 25.34 -6.02 4.94
CA MET A 1 24.68 -7.35 5.06
C MET A 1 23.21 -7.21 4.81
N ILE A 2 22.60 -8.14 4.13
CA ILE A 2 21.15 -8.17 3.90
C ILE A 2 20.57 -9.29 4.76
N GLU A 3 19.64 -8.95 5.59
CA GLU A 3 18.92 -9.91 6.44
C GLU A 3 17.47 -10.02 5.96
N VAL A 4 17.00 -11.25 5.76
CA VAL A 4 15.64 -11.52 5.31
C VAL A 4 14.95 -12.40 6.36
N THR A 5 13.82 -11.91 6.85
CA THR A 5 12.96 -12.66 7.77
C THR A 5 11.56 -12.80 7.18
N ARG A 6 10.91 -13.93 7.46
CA ARG A 6 9.53 -14.16 7.05
C ARG A 6 8.72 -14.67 8.24
N THR A 7 7.63 -14.02 8.53
CA THR A 7 6.77 -14.31 9.67
C THR A 7 5.34 -14.45 9.21
N GLN A 8 4.65 -15.49 9.68
CA GLN A 8 3.21 -15.59 9.51
C GLN A 8 2.52 -14.78 10.61
N LEU A 9 1.79 -13.74 10.25
CA LEU A 9 1.06 -12.87 11.19
C LEU A 9 -0.29 -13.48 11.56
N LEU A 10 -0.99 -14.00 10.55
CA LEU A 10 -2.29 -14.65 10.65
C LEU A 10 -2.35 -15.77 9.61
N PRO A 11 -3.32 -16.71 9.68
CA PRO A 11 -3.52 -17.66 8.60
C PRO A 11 -3.67 -16.96 7.25
N GLY A 12 -2.81 -17.32 6.30
CA GLY A 12 -2.79 -16.71 4.97
C GLY A 12 -2.16 -15.32 4.88
N VAL A 13 -1.65 -14.75 5.98
CA VAL A 13 -1.01 -13.43 6.00
C VAL A 13 0.45 -13.56 6.43
N HIS A 14 1.36 -13.22 5.54
CA HIS A 14 2.81 -13.32 5.76
C HIS A 14 3.46 -11.95 5.64
N LEU A 15 4.39 -11.66 6.54
CA LEU A 15 5.27 -10.52 6.46
C LEU A 15 6.66 -10.98 6.07
N THR A 16 7.22 -10.41 5.02
CA THR A 16 8.63 -10.57 4.67
C THR A 16 9.33 -9.24 4.91
N ALA A 17 10.31 -9.22 5.79
CA ALA A 17 11.13 -8.05 6.06
C ALA A 17 12.53 -8.27 5.51
N VAL A 18 13.01 -7.30 4.74
CA VAL A 18 14.37 -7.27 4.20
C VAL A 18 15.09 -6.08 4.79
N GLN A 19 16.07 -6.33 5.64
CA GLN A 19 16.86 -5.28 6.28
C GLN A 19 18.18 -5.06 5.54
N THR A 20 18.45 -3.81 5.20
CA THR A 20 19.69 -3.40 4.54
C THR A 20 19.98 -1.93 4.84
N GLN A 21 21.24 -1.57 4.89
CA GLN A 21 21.68 -0.18 5.06
C GLN A 21 22.18 0.45 3.74
N LYS A 22 21.92 -0.22 2.61
CA LYS A 22 22.41 0.24 1.30
C LYS A 22 21.62 1.42 0.74
N PHE A 23 20.39 1.61 1.18
CA PHE A 23 19.47 2.58 0.61
C PHE A 23 19.02 3.60 1.65
N LYS A 24 18.68 4.80 1.19
CA LYS A 24 18.12 5.87 2.02
C LYS A 24 16.60 5.87 2.06
N SER A 25 15.99 4.93 1.38
CA SER A 25 14.54 4.76 1.32
C SER A 25 14.13 3.37 1.77
N SER A 26 12.96 3.30 2.37
CA SER A 26 12.29 2.06 2.69
C SER A 26 11.16 1.81 1.71
N VAL A 27 10.95 0.56 1.35
CA VAL A 27 9.85 0.14 0.46
C VAL A 27 8.86 -0.67 1.27
N LEU A 28 7.59 -0.30 1.19
CA LEU A 28 6.47 -1.04 1.75
C LEU A 28 5.63 -1.62 0.62
N GLY A 29 5.24 -2.87 0.74
CA GLY A 29 4.32 -3.52 -0.19
C GLY A 29 3.25 -4.30 0.55
N MET A 30 2.03 -4.21 0.08
CA MET A 30 0.93 -5.09 0.48
C MET A 30 0.32 -5.67 -0.78
N GLN A 31 0.37 -7.00 -0.89
CA GLN A 31 -0.08 -7.71 -2.08
C GLN A 31 -1.09 -8.78 -1.70
N PHE A 32 -2.18 -8.82 -2.44
CA PHE A 32 -3.16 -9.88 -2.38
C PHE A 32 -2.91 -10.84 -3.54
N LEU A 33 -2.77 -12.12 -3.22
CA LEU A 33 -2.57 -13.17 -4.20
C LEU A 33 -3.91 -13.86 -4.47
N LEU A 34 -4.37 -13.74 -5.70
CA LEU A 34 -5.66 -14.23 -6.14
C LEU A 34 -5.49 -15.20 -7.31
N PRO A 35 -6.35 -16.23 -7.42
CA PRO A 35 -6.38 -17.03 -8.62
C PRO A 35 -6.68 -16.15 -9.85
N LEU A 36 -5.93 -16.33 -10.93
CA LEU A 36 -6.16 -15.59 -12.15
C LEU A 36 -7.36 -16.19 -12.90
N ALA A 37 -8.52 -15.57 -12.71
CA ALA A 37 -9.76 -15.95 -13.37
C ALA A 37 -10.15 -14.87 -14.36
N ARG A 38 -10.40 -15.27 -15.62
CA ARG A 38 -10.71 -14.35 -16.73
C ARG A 38 -11.88 -13.40 -16.42
N GLU A 39 -12.89 -13.91 -15.74
CA GLU A 39 -14.11 -13.14 -15.43
C GLU A 39 -13.90 -12.11 -14.32
N GLN A 40 -12.92 -12.31 -13.45
CA GLN A 40 -12.68 -11.47 -12.27
C GLN A 40 -11.40 -10.63 -12.36
N ALA A 41 -10.52 -10.94 -13.31
CA ALA A 41 -9.19 -10.30 -13.38
C ALA A 41 -9.28 -8.78 -13.53
N ALA A 42 -10.23 -8.29 -14.32
CA ALA A 42 -10.42 -6.85 -14.52
C ALA A 42 -10.94 -6.15 -13.26
N LEU A 43 -11.86 -6.76 -12.53
CA LEU A 43 -12.37 -6.22 -11.25
C LEU A 43 -11.27 -6.19 -10.19
N HIS A 44 -10.50 -7.26 -10.08
CA HIS A 44 -9.37 -7.31 -9.15
C HIS A 44 -8.31 -6.25 -9.49
N ALA A 45 -8.04 -6.03 -10.77
CA ALA A 45 -7.09 -5.01 -11.22
C ALA A 45 -7.57 -3.58 -10.93
N LEU A 46 -8.87 -3.34 -11.02
CA LEU A 46 -9.47 -2.04 -10.77
C LEU A 46 -9.47 -1.67 -9.27
N LEU A 47 -9.62 -2.66 -8.40
CA LEU A 47 -9.81 -2.44 -6.98
C LEU A 47 -8.73 -1.55 -6.33
N PRO A 48 -7.42 -1.81 -6.47
CA PRO A 48 -6.43 -0.94 -5.85
C PRO A 48 -6.44 0.48 -6.43
N MET A 49 -6.84 0.66 -7.67
CA MET A 49 -6.98 1.99 -8.28
C MET A 49 -8.12 2.79 -7.64
N VAL A 50 -9.23 2.15 -7.34
CA VAL A 50 -10.37 2.77 -6.65
C VAL A 50 -10.01 3.07 -5.20
N LEU A 51 -9.38 2.14 -4.50
CA LEU A 51 -8.93 2.33 -3.11
C LEU A 51 -7.96 3.52 -2.98
N ARG A 52 -7.12 3.74 -3.97
CA ARG A 52 -6.14 4.85 -4.00
C ARG A 52 -6.79 6.23 -4.14
N ARG A 53 -8.07 6.30 -4.47
CA ARG A 53 -8.80 7.56 -4.63
C ARG A 53 -9.10 8.26 -3.31
N GLY A 54 -9.27 7.51 -2.22
CA GLY A 54 -9.55 8.08 -0.92
C GLY A 54 -9.83 7.03 0.14
N THR A 55 -9.73 7.47 1.39
CA THR A 55 -10.04 6.67 2.57
C THR A 55 -11.13 7.34 3.40
N ALA A 56 -11.61 6.66 4.43
CA ALA A 56 -12.57 7.25 5.37
C ALA A 56 -12.02 8.52 6.07
N GLU A 57 -10.72 8.54 6.35
CA GLU A 57 -10.03 9.66 7.00
C GLU A 57 -9.51 10.71 6.01
N HIS A 58 -9.20 10.29 4.79
CA HIS A 58 -8.69 11.13 3.70
C HIS A 58 -9.54 10.90 2.45
N PRO A 59 -10.70 11.56 2.34
CA PRO A 59 -11.75 11.17 1.37
C PRO A 59 -11.46 11.51 -0.08
N ASP A 60 -10.37 12.19 -0.38
CA ASP A 60 -9.98 12.57 -1.73
C ASP A 60 -8.47 12.45 -1.96
N MET A 61 -8.06 12.61 -3.20
CA MET A 61 -6.65 12.52 -3.59
C MET A 61 -5.82 13.70 -3.08
N GLU A 62 -6.42 14.84 -2.87
CA GLU A 62 -5.74 16.02 -2.32
C GLU A 62 -5.31 15.78 -0.88
N SER A 63 -6.23 15.31 -0.03
CA SER A 63 -5.92 14.99 1.36
C SER A 63 -4.93 13.84 1.49
N LEU A 64 -4.99 12.81 0.63
CA LEU A 64 -3.99 11.74 0.58
C LEU A 64 -2.62 12.27 0.16
N SER A 65 -2.57 13.14 -0.84
CA SER A 65 -1.32 13.75 -1.29
C SER A 65 -0.69 14.61 -0.21
N ALA A 66 -1.49 15.34 0.55
CA ALA A 66 -1.00 16.14 1.67
C ALA A 66 -0.32 15.27 2.74
N VAL A 67 -0.89 14.10 3.06
CA VAL A 67 -0.27 13.14 3.99
C VAL A 67 1.06 12.62 3.44
N LEU A 68 1.12 12.26 2.15
CA LEU A 68 2.35 11.79 1.52
C LEU A 68 3.43 12.88 1.51
N ASP A 69 3.06 14.15 1.30
CA ASP A 69 3.99 15.28 1.39
C ASP A 69 4.54 15.44 2.82
N GLU A 70 3.72 15.30 3.83
CA GLU A 70 4.15 15.29 5.24
C GLU A 70 5.09 14.12 5.55
N LEU A 71 4.99 13.02 4.81
CA LEU A 71 5.89 11.87 4.88
C LEU A 71 7.11 12.01 3.94
N TYR A 72 7.64 13.22 3.82
CA TYR A 72 8.81 13.56 2.99
C TYR A 72 8.61 13.25 1.50
N GLY A 73 7.39 13.45 1.01
CA GLY A 73 7.09 13.24 -0.41
C GLY A 73 7.12 11.76 -0.81
N GLY A 74 6.72 10.88 0.09
CA GLY A 74 6.63 9.45 -0.18
C GLY A 74 5.65 9.11 -1.30
N SER A 75 5.80 7.95 -1.88
CA SER A 75 4.91 7.43 -2.91
C SER A 75 4.16 6.19 -2.42
N LEU A 76 2.93 6.03 -2.87
CA LEU A 76 2.11 4.87 -2.57
C LEU A 76 1.20 4.60 -3.76
N GLU A 77 1.56 3.60 -4.56
CA GLU A 77 0.95 3.37 -5.86
C GLU A 77 0.29 1.99 -5.94
N PRO A 78 -0.85 1.89 -6.63
CA PRO A 78 -1.47 0.60 -6.90
C PRO A 78 -0.59 -0.24 -7.82
N THR A 79 -0.59 -1.56 -7.58
CA THR A 79 0.14 -2.51 -8.42
C THR A 79 -0.77 -3.65 -8.83
N VAL A 80 -0.62 -4.08 -10.08
CA VAL A 80 -1.29 -5.25 -10.61
C VAL A 80 -0.26 -6.05 -11.41
N ARG A 81 -0.05 -7.30 -11.03
CA ARG A 81 0.91 -8.17 -11.70
C ARG A 81 0.32 -9.57 -11.89
N LYS A 82 0.77 -10.23 -12.92
CA LYS A 82 0.52 -11.65 -13.16
C LYS A 82 1.80 -12.43 -12.87
N LYS A 83 1.67 -13.50 -12.09
CA LYS A 83 2.75 -14.46 -11.84
C LYS A 83 2.20 -15.88 -12.03
N GLY A 84 2.50 -16.48 -13.18
CA GLY A 84 1.88 -17.75 -13.56
C GLY A 84 0.36 -17.60 -13.66
N GLU A 85 -0.37 -18.41 -12.92
CA GLU A 85 -1.83 -18.37 -12.83
C GLU A 85 -2.33 -17.59 -11.60
N THR A 86 -1.45 -16.82 -10.98
CA THR A 86 -1.77 -15.97 -9.84
C THR A 86 -1.79 -14.51 -10.26
N GLN A 87 -2.84 -13.80 -9.88
CA GLN A 87 -2.92 -12.36 -9.97
C GLN A 87 -2.48 -11.74 -8.64
N CYS A 88 -1.53 -10.82 -8.69
CA CYS A 88 -1.07 -10.07 -7.52
C CYS A 88 -1.58 -8.65 -7.64
N VAL A 89 -2.41 -8.22 -6.72
CA VAL A 89 -2.95 -6.85 -6.67
C VAL A 89 -2.68 -6.24 -5.31
N GLY A 90 -2.43 -4.96 -5.27
CA GLY A 90 -2.18 -4.26 -4.03
C GLY A 90 -1.47 -2.95 -4.22
N PHE A 91 -0.57 -2.64 -3.30
CA PHE A 91 0.14 -1.37 -3.27
C PHE A 91 1.63 -1.56 -3.03
N VAL A 92 2.41 -0.67 -3.59
CA VAL A 92 3.84 -0.50 -3.29
C VAL A 92 4.10 0.97 -3.01
N GLY A 93 4.79 1.24 -1.91
CA GLY A 93 5.20 2.58 -1.53
C GLY A 93 6.71 2.67 -1.32
N SER A 94 7.25 3.86 -1.56
CA SER A 94 8.64 4.19 -1.27
C SER A 94 8.67 5.44 -0.43
N PHE A 95 9.38 5.39 0.69
CA PHE A 95 9.44 6.45 1.68
C PHE A 95 10.87 6.67 2.13
N LEU A 96 11.17 7.88 2.59
CA LEU A 96 12.47 8.18 3.19
C LEU A 96 12.66 7.30 4.44
N ASP A 97 13.82 6.72 4.57
CA ASP A 97 14.16 5.96 5.78
C ASP A 97 14.28 6.89 6.99
N ASP A 98 13.80 6.45 8.15
CA ASP A 98 13.76 7.23 9.39
C ASP A 98 15.12 7.80 9.79
N ALA A 99 16.20 7.10 9.45
CA ALA A 99 17.55 7.54 9.74
C ALA A 99 17.99 8.82 8.99
N TYR A 100 17.25 9.20 7.95
CA TYR A 100 17.58 10.34 7.08
C TYR A 100 16.60 11.51 7.22
N THR A 101 15.64 11.45 8.14
CA THR A 101 14.74 12.56 8.41
C THR A 101 15.48 13.73 9.07
N LEU A 102 15.12 14.95 8.70
CA LEU A 102 15.80 16.15 9.20
C LEU A 102 15.51 16.44 10.68
N ASP A 103 14.32 16.08 11.13
CA ASP A 103 13.81 16.37 12.47
C ASP A 103 13.77 15.14 13.38
N GLY A 104 14.28 13.99 12.92
CA GLY A 104 14.23 12.74 13.66
C GLY A 104 12.86 12.09 13.71
N SER A 105 11.89 12.56 12.91
CA SER A 105 10.55 11.99 12.88
C SER A 105 10.53 10.57 12.26
N ALA A 106 9.58 9.75 12.73
CA ALA A 106 9.32 8.44 12.15
C ALA A 106 8.54 8.59 10.84
N VAL A 107 8.93 7.86 9.81
CA VAL A 107 8.25 7.81 8.51
C VAL A 107 7.68 6.42 8.24
N LEU A 108 8.39 5.36 8.60
CA LEU A 108 7.99 3.98 8.31
C LEU A 108 6.66 3.61 8.96
N GLU A 109 6.48 3.89 10.24
CA GLU A 109 5.26 3.55 10.96
C GLU A 109 4.02 4.29 10.43
N PRO A 110 4.05 5.64 10.25
CA PRO A 110 2.93 6.35 9.63
C PRO A 110 2.64 5.89 8.19
N SER A 111 3.67 5.54 7.43
CA SER A 111 3.52 5.02 6.07
C SER A 111 2.82 3.66 6.04
N ALA A 112 3.19 2.77 6.97
CA ALA A 112 2.52 1.49 7.13
C ALA A 112 1.06 1.67 7.58
N ALA A 113 0.79 2.62 8.48
CA ALA A 113 -0.57 2.96 8.90
C ALA A 113 -1.41 3.48 7.74
N LEU A 114 -0.86 4.34 6.89
CA LEU A 114 -1.55 4.83 5.69
C LEU A 114 -1.86 3.71 4.71
N LEU A 115 -0.94 2.79 4.50
CA LEU A 115 -1.16 1.61 3.67
C LEU A 115 -2.30 0.75 4.21
N GLY A 116 -2.34 0.51 5.51
CA GLY A 116 -3.43 -0.17 6.18
C GLY A 116 -4.76 0.55 6.04
N GLU A 117 -4.76 1.87 6.13
CA GLU A 117 -5.95 2.71 5.95
C GLU A 117 -6.53 2.58 4.54
N LEU A 118 -5.69 2.61 3.51
CA LEU A 118 -6.15 2.42 2.12
C LEU A 118 -6.87 1.08 1.91
N VAL A 119 -6.40 0.05 2.56
CA VAL A 119 -6.94 -1.31 2.38
C VAL A 119 -8.12 -1.58 3.29
N LEU A 120 -8.06 -1.14 4.55
CA LEU A 120 -9.01 -1.52 5.59
C LEU A 120 -10.10 -0.47 5.84
N ARG A 121 -9.86 0.79 5.45
CA ARG A 121 -10.80 1.90 5.66
C ARG A 121 -11.02 2.69 4.37
N PRO A 122 -11.54 2.07 3.31
CA PRO A 122 -11.81 2.77 2.06
C PRO A 122 -12.88 3.85 2.24
N TYR A 123 -12.84 4.85 1.39
CA TYR A 123 -13.92 5.82 1.32
C TYR A 123 -15.15 5.17 0.67
N THR A 124 -16.19 5.01 1.47
CA THR A 124 -17.45 4.41 1.02
C THR A 124 -18.62 5.31 1.38
N ARG A 125 -19.67 5.20 0.61
CA ARG A 125 -20.95 5.89 0.84
C ARG A 125 -22.05 4.83 0.79
N ASP A 126 -22.83 4.71 1.89
CA ASP A 126 -23.89 3.71 2.02
C ASP A 126 -23.43 2.26 1.78
N GLY A 127 -22.22 1.93 2.24
CA GLY A 127 -21.64 0.58 2.11
C GLY A 127 -21.09 0.24 0.72
N ALA A 128 -20.99 1.21 -0.17
CA ALA A 128 -20.44 1.04 -1.52
C ALA A 128 -19.38 2.10 -1.81
N PHE A 129 -18.52 1.84 -2.80
CA PHE A 129 -17.59 2.86 -3.28
C PHE A 129 -18.33 4.06 -3.85
N CYS A 130 -17.73 5.24 -3.67
CA CYS A 130 -18.29 6.47 -4.21
C CYS A 130 -18.35 6.41 -5.74
N PRO A 131 -19.51 6.67 -6.38
CA PRO A 131 -19.64 6.63 -7.84
C PRO A 131 -18.68 7.57 -8.59
N ASP A 132 -18.27 8.66 -7.94
CA ASP A 132 -17.34 9.62 -8.54
C ASP A 132 -15.92 9.05 -8.68
N TYR A 133 -15.62 7.90 -8.06
CA TYR A 133 -14.31 7.26 -8.03
C TYR A 133 -14.24 5.95 -8.84
N THR A 134 -15.33 5.52 -9.41
CA THR A 134 -15.47 4.29 -10.22
C THR A 134 -15.96 4.53 -11.70
#